data_f0ace23197b7048c11d0bcdfc58b32ea
#
_entry.id   f0ace23197b7048c11d0bcdfc58b32ea
#
_cell.length_a   1.000
_cell.length_b   1.000
_cell.length_c   1.000
_cell.angle_alpha   90.00
_cell.angle_beta   90.00
_cell.angle_gamma   90.00
#
_symmetry.space_group_name_H-M   'P 1'
#
loop_
_entity.id
_entity.type
_entity.pdbx_description
1 polymer ?
#
loop_
_entity_poly.entity_id
_entity_poly.type
_entity_poly.pdbx_seq_one_letter_code
_entity_poly.pdbx_strand_id
1 'polypeptide(L)'
;GDGKNEVVVLGEKRLYVYQWQNERLVQLGEYKIPTRMMPLALRSIDLNRDRAEEIILTAYEEDYTQPYSMVLSFKGNTFTEVAERLPYYLNVVRIPPDYMPTLIGQKGDPSRIFSRGGVYEMMKQGNSLVQSKKLDLPSGVNALNFAWLPGTPGKETEKLVVLTDEERLRVFSDKGSQLNQTDEKFSGSAIGIAEQTQMPGMGKDNILIPSKYFVPLRMIPSDLEQDGSWELLVNKPISVSAQFFENYRFFPEGEIESLYWDGVGLGLQWKTRRIKGSVVDFALADPNNDGTKDLVVCLNTHPGALGLQNRKTVVVFYPLDLSMMDPKTAPALD
;
A
#
# COMPACT_ATOMS: atom_id res chain seq x y z
N GLY A 1 5.50 0.54 -24.83
CA GLY A 1 4.17 -0.04 -24.61
C GLY A 1 3.23 0.27 -25.78
N ASP A 2 2.13 -0.39 -25.84
CA ASP A 2 1.07 -0.15 -26.83
C ASP A 2 0.16 1.04 -26.46
N GLY A 3 0.51 1.77 -25.40
CA GLY A 3 -0.22 2.93 -24.88
C GLY A 3 -1.45 2.55 -24.04
N LYS A 4 -1.58 1.29 -23.65
CA LYS A 4 -2.64 0.80 -22.78
C LYS A 4 -2.10 0.48 -21.40
N ASN A 5 -2.95 0.65 -20.39
CA ASN A 5 -2.65 0.27 -19.04
C ASN A 5 -2.84 -1.24 -18.84
N GLU A 6 -1.98 -1.82 -18.05
CA GLU A 6 -2.06 -3.19 -17.59
C GLU A 6 -2.43 -3.24 -16.09
N VAL A 7 -3.02 -4.36 -15.69
CA VAL A 7 -3.29 -4.69 -14.30
C VAL A 7 -2.30 -5.75 -13.84
N VAL A 8 -1.45 -5.40 -12.89
CA VAL A 8 -0.48 -6.33 -12.32
C VAL A 8 -1.01 -6.89 -11.00
N VAL A 9 -1.07 -8.20 -10.91
CA VAL A 9 -1.61 -8.92 -9.74
C VAL A 9 -0.50 -9.75 -9.11
N LEU A 10 -0.29 -9.54 -7.82
CA LEU A 10 0.64 -10.30 -7.00
C LEU A 10 -0.07 -11.52 -6.42
N GLY A 11 0.35 -12.70 -6.84
CA GLY A 11 0.01 -13.97 -6.20
C GLY A 11 1.08 -14.38 -5.19
N GLU A 12 0.90 -15.54 -4.58
CA GLU A 12 1.83 -16.03 -3.55
C GLU A 12 3.27 -16.21 -4.05
N LYS A 13 3.44 -16.80 -5.23
CA LYS A 13 4.75 -17.10 -5.83
C LYS A 13 4.84 -16.69 -7.30
N ARG A 14 3.92 -15.87 -7.78
CA ARG A 14 3.88 -15.39 -9.16
C ARG A 14 3.32 -13.97 -9.24
N LEU A 15 3.83 -13.20 -10.19
CA LEU A 15 3.20 -11.99 -10.69
C LEU A 15 2.48 -12.32 -11.99
N TYR A 16 1.32 -11.75 -12.16
CA TYR A 16 0.53 -11.85 -13.38
C TYR A 16 0.29 -10.46 -13.95
N VAL A 17 0.36 -10.34 -15.26
CA VAL A 17 -0.01 -9.10 -15.96
C VAL A 17 -1.23 -9.40 -16.82
N TYR A 18 -2.23 -8.55 -16.67
CA TYR A 18 -3.48 -8.60 -17.43
C TYR A 18 -3.69 -7.28 -18.15
N GLN A 19 -4.43 -7.33 -19.25
CA GLN A 19 -4.95 -6.16 -19.94
C GLN A 19 -6.45 -6.31 -20.15
N TRP A 20 -7.17 -5.20 -20.04
CA TRP A 20 -8.61 -5.18 -20.33
C TRP A 20 -8.87 -5.27 -21.84
N GLN A 21 -9.52 -6.32 -22.27
CA GLN A 21 -9.83 -6.61 -23.67
C GLN A 21 -11.20 -7.28 -23.76
N ASN A 22 -12.10 -6.74 -24.60
CA ASN A 22 -13.44 -7.32 -24.81
C ASN A 22 -14.19 -7.59 -23.49
N GLU A 23 -14.26 -6.58 -22.62
CA GLU A 23 -14.96 -6.61 -21.32
C GLU A 23 -14.46 -7.67 -20.32
N ARG A 24 -13.19 -8.07 -20.43
CA ARG A 24 -12.55 -9.01 -19.52
C ARG A 24 -11.05 -8.75 -19.38
N LEU A 25 -10.48 -9.20 -18.28
CA LEU A 25 -9.03 -9.24 -18.11
C LEU A 25 -8.45 -10.45 -18.85
N VAL A 26 -7.54 -10.19 -19.78
CA VAL A 26 -6.78 -11.18 -20.53
C VAL A 26 -5.37 -11.21 -20.02
N GLN A 27 -4.89 -12.38 -19.62
CA GLN A 27 -3.51 -12.54 -19.14
C GLN A 27 -2.53 -12.37 -20.30
N LEU A 28 -1.57 -11.47 -20.13
CA LEU A 28 -0.49 -11.21 -21.09
C LEU A 28 0.81 -11.90 -20.71
N GLY A 29 1.06 -12.10 -19.41
CA GLY A 29 2.29 -12.73 -18.96
C GLY A 29 2.25 -13.11 -17.49
N GLU A 30 3.24 -13.92 -17.10
CA GLU A 30 3.49 -14.26 -15.72
C GLU A 30 4.99 -14.29 -15.42
N TYR A 31 5.34 -14.00 -14.17
CA TYR A 31 6.71 -14.05 -13.67
C TYR A 31 6.75 -14.90 -12.40
N LYS A 32 7.63 -15.88 -12.35
CA LYS A 32 7.83 -16.74 -11.18
C LYS A 32 8.74 -16.02 -10.17
N ILE A 33 8.19 -15.67 -9.02
CA ILE A 33 8.95 -15.05 -7.94
C ILE A 33 9.96 -16.04 -7.36
N PRO A 34 11.21 -15.63 -7.07
CA PRO A 34 12.21 -16.50 -6.44
C PRO A 34 11.69 -17.12 -5.14
N THR A 35 11.99 -18.39 -4.90
CA THR A 35 11.39 -19.20 -3.82
C THR A 35 11.59 -18.58 -2.43
N ARG A 36 12.77 -18.01 -2.17
CA ARG A 36 13.13 -17.38 -0.88
C ARG A 36 12.53 -15.99 -0.69
N MET A 37 11.98 -15.41 -1.73
CA MET A 37 11.39 -14.08 -1.69
C MET A 37 9.97 -14.16 -1.15
N MET A 38 9.72 -13.45 -0.05
CA MET A 38 8.40 -13.29 0.57
C MET A 38 7.83 -11.93 0.20
N PRO A 39 6.89 -11.87 -0.74
CA PRO A 39 6.31 -10.61 -1.20
C PRO A 39 5.52 -9.89 -0.10
N LEU A 40 5.65 -8.57 -0.06
CA LEU A 40 4.98 -7.69 0.90
C LEU A 40 4.05 -6.69 0.23
N ALA A 41 4.54 -6.04 -0.83
CA ALA A 41 3.81 -4.99 -1.51
C ALA A 41 4.22 -4.89 -2.98
N LEU A 42 3.29 -4.40 -3.79
CA LEU A 42 3.47 -4.14 -5.20
C LEU A 42 3.21 -2.66 -5.48
N ARG A 43 4.12 -2.02 -6.23
CA ARG A 43 4.01 -0.63 -6.67
C ARG A 43 4.49 -0.53 -8.11
N SER A 44 4.20 0.58 -8.76
CA SER A 44 4.76 0.90 -10.06
C SER A 44 5.23 2.35 -10.11
N ILE A 45 6.25 2.61 -10.93
CA ILE A 45 6.80 3.93 -11.17
C ILE A 45 7.65 3.91 -12.44
N ASP A 46 7.59 4.94 -13.25
CA ASP A 46 8.48 5.15 -14.39
C ASP A 46 9.86 5.67 -13.89
N LEU A 47 10.80 4.74 -13.69
CA LEU A 47 12.14 5.04 -13.15
C LEU A 47 13.09 5.64 -14.19
N ASN A 48 12.85 5.37 -15.45
CA ASN A 48 13.76 5.75 -16.54
C ASN A 48 13.18 6.84 -17.44
N ARG A 49 11.95 7.30 -17.15
CA ARG A 49 11.22 8.34 -17.88
C ARG A 49 10.94 7.97 -19.35
N ASP A 50 10.71 6.68 -19.61
CA ASP A 50 10.35 6.20 -20.95
C ASP A 50 8.83 6.03 -21.15
N ARG A 51 8.03 6.46 -20.17
CA ARG A 51 6.56 6.38 -20.11
C ARG A 51 6.01 4.95 -19.90
N ALA A 52 6.87 4.02 -19.53
CA ALA A 52 6.44 2.70 -19.09
C ALA A 52 6.89 2.51 -17.65
N GLU A 53 5.93 2.21 -16.76
CA GLU A 53 6.25 2.03 -15.36
C GLU A 53 6.96 0.70 -15.12
N GLU A 54 8.03 0.72 -14.33
CA GLU A 54 8.62 -0.46 -13.75
C GLU A 54 7.79 -0.94 -12.56
N ILE A 55 7.76 -2.26 -12.39
CA ILE A 55 7.08 -2.95 -11.30
C ILE A 55 8.04 -3.08 -10.13
N ILE A 56 7.69 -2.50 -8.99
CA ILE A 56 8.46 -2.57 -7.75
C ILE A 56 7.85 -3.66 -6.87
N LEU A 57 8.56 -4.76 -6.70
CA LEU A 57 8.18 -5.82 -5.78
C LEU A 57 8.96 -5.69 -4.49
N THR A 58 8.29 -5.21 -3.46
CA THR A 58 8.86 -5.13 -2.11
C THR A 58 8.68 -6.47 -1.42
N ALA A 59 9.78 -6.99 -0.90
CA ALA A 59 9.81 -8.32 -0.30
C ALA A 59 10.91 -8.42 0.78
N TYR A 60 10.88 -9.51 1.54
CA TYR A 60 11.97 -9.90 2.43
C TYR A 60 12.42 -11.34 2.13
N GLU A 61 13.61 -11.68 2.59
CA GLU A 61 14.13 -13.06 2.50
C GLU A 61 13.60 -13.90 3.66
N GLU A 62 12.99 -15.04 3.35
CA GLU A 62 12.27 -15.89 4.31
C GLU A 62 13.12 -16.30 5.53
N ASP A 63 14.37 -16.68 5.31
CA ASP A 63 15.25 -17.19 6.36
C ASP A 63 15.80 -16.11 7.31
N TYR A 64 15.92 -14.88 6.82
CA TYR A 64 16.66 -13.80 7.52
C TYR A 64 15.81 -12.58 7.86
N THR A 65 14.56 -12.50 7.38
CA THR A 65 13.67 -11.33 7.50
C THR A 65 14.32 -10.01 7.07
N GLN A 66 15.30 -10.09 6.17
CA GLN A 66 15.97 -8.93 5.60
C GLN A 66 15.30 -8.52 4.28
N PRO A 67 15.28 -7.23 3.91
CA PRO A 67 14.69 -6.81 2.65
C PRO A 67 15.39 -7.48 1.46
N TYR A 68 14.57 -7.97 0.55
CA TYR A 68 14.98 -8.71 -0.65
C TYR A 68 14.08 -8.32 -1.83
N SER A 69 14.04 -7.04 -2.10
CA SER A 69 13.16 -6.46 -3.12
C SER A 69 13.74 -6.59 -4.53
N MET A 70 12.89 -6.36 -5.53
CA MET A 70 13.30 -6.36 -6.92
C MET A 70 12.50 -5.36 -7.76
N VAL A 71 13.06 -5.02 -8.91
CA VAL A 71 12.43 -4.17 -9.93
C VAL A 71 12.34 -4.94 -11.22
N LEU A 72 11.17 -4.98 -11.81
CA LEU A 72 10.87 -5.65 -13.07
C LEU A 72 10.36 -4.65 -14.09
N SER A 73 10.67 -4.86 -15.35
CA SER A 73 10.01 -4.21 -16.48
C SER A 73 9.17 -5.25 -17.22
N PHE A 74 8.01 -4.83 -17.74
CA PHE A 74 7.17 -5.67 -18.59
C PHE A 74 6.94 -4.97 -19.92
N LYS A 75 7.52 -5.51 -20.99
CA LYS A 75 7.42 -4.96 -22.33
C LYS A 75 7.26 -6.08 -23.35
N GLY A 76 6.35 -5.91 -24.30
CA GLY A 76 6.12 -6.92 -25.36
C GLY A 76 5.75 -8.30 -24.76
N ASN A 77 4.94 -8.33 -23.73
CA ASN A 77 4.51 -9.54 -23.01
C ASN A 77 5.65 -10.33 -22.34
N THR A 78 6.77 -9.67 -22.10
CA THR A 78 7.96 -10.30 -21.49
C THR A 78 8.43 -9.49 -20.28
N PHE A 79 8.74 -10.20 -19.18
CA PHE A 79 9.40 -9.63 -18.02
C PHE A 79 10.91 -9.55 -18.20
N THR A 80 11.48 -8.46 -17.73
CA THR A 80 12.93 -8.27 -17.62
C THR A 80 13.26 -7.81 -16.20
N GLU A 81 14.24 -8.46 -15.58
CA GLU A 81 14.75 -8.05 -14.27
C GLU A 81 15.65 -6.81 -14.44
N VAL A 82 15.18 -5.67 -13.91
CA VAL A 82 15.89 -4.38 -13.98
C VAL A 82 16.90 -4.28 -12.82
N ALA A 83 16.49 -4.73 -11.64
CA ALA A 83 17.36 -4.83 -10.47
C ALA A 83 16.81 -5.91 -9.53
N GLU A 84 17.69 -6.72 -8.97
CA GLU A 84 17.32 -7.83 -8.08
C GLU A 84 18.10 -7.78 -6.76
N ARG A 85 17.63 -8.52 -5.75
CA ARG A 85 18.28 -8.67 -4.44
C ARG A 85 18.58 -7.34 -3.76
N LEU A 86 17.64 -6.41 -3.91
CA LEU A 86 17.79 -5.07 -3.34
C LEU A 86 17.62 -5.12 -1.82
N PRO A 87 18.61 -4.65 -1.04
CA PRO A 87 18.57 -4.69 0.42
C PRO A 87 17.75 -3.54 1.01
N TYR A 88 16.59 -3.27 0.42
CA TYR A 88 15.70 -2.17 0.80
C TYR A 88 14.24 -2.63 0.83
N TYR A 89 13.49 -2.21 1.84
CA TYR A 89 12.04 -2.12 1.75
C TYR A 89 11.71 -0.91 0.89
N LEU A 90 11.08 -1.14 -0.25
CA LEU A 90 10.80 -0.12 -1.25
C LEU A 90 9.33 0.31 -1.20
N ASN A 91 9.05 1.56 -1.49
CA ASN A 91 7.71 2.08 -1.68
C ASN A 91 7.73 3.24 -2.68
N VAL A 92 6.58 3.58 -3.21
CA VAL A 92 6.39 4.77 -4.06
C VAL A 92 5.45 5.72 -3.32
N VAL A 93 5.92 6.93 -3.10
CA VAL A 93 5.19 7.98 -2.40
C VAL A 93 5.26 9.29 -3.18
N ARG A 94 4.31 10.17 -2.96
CA ARG A 94 4.35 11.55 -3.49
C ARG A 94 5.02 12.44 -2.47
N ILE A 95 6.11 13.11 -2.85
CA ILE A 95 6.94 13.91 -1.94
C ILE A 95 6.79 15.40 -2.25
N PRO A 96 6.65 16.28 -1.24
CA PRO A 96 6.72 17.73 -1.44
C PRO A 96 8.03 18.17 -2.12
N PRO A 97 8.05 19.28 -2.88
CA PRO A 97 6.96 20.25 -3.07
C PRO A 97 6.07 19.96 -4.29
N ASP A 98 6.48 19.12 -5.21
CA ASP A 98 5.80 18.88 -6.49
C ASP A 98 4.87 17.65 -6.46
N TYR A 99 4.95 16.86 -5.40
CA TYR A 99 4.17 15.63 -5.20
C TYR A 99 4.25 14.64 -6.36
N MET A 100 5.36 14.63 -7.05
CA MET A 100 5.64 13.61 -8.07
C MET A 100 5.88 12.25 -7.41
N PRO A 101 5.42 11.15 -8.03
CA PRO A 101 5.76 9.81 -7.57
C PRO A 101 7.26 9.63 -7.45
N THR A 102 7.72 9.22 -6.29
CA THR A 102 9.14 9.04 -5.97
C THR A 102 9.36 7.68 -5.34
N LEU A 103 10.33 6.94 -5.86
CA LEU A 103 10.76 5.69 -5.25
C LEU A 103 11.55 6.00 -3.98
N ILE A 104 11.13 5.41 -2.88
CA ILE A 104 11.81 5.50 -1.60
C ILE A 104 12.25 4.11 -1.12
N GLY A 105 13.23 4.08 -0.24
CA GLY A 105 13.72 2.83 0.32
C GLY A 105 14.32 2.99 1.72
N GLN A 106 14.21 1.92 2.49
CA GLN A 106 14.81 1.79 3.82
C GLN A 106 15.48 0.44 3.95
N LYS A 107 16.69 0.42 4.47
CA LYS A 107 17.41 -0.83 4.76
C LYS A 107 16.77 -1.58 5.92
N GLY A 108 16.96 -2.89 5.93
CA GLY A 108 16.73 -3.72 7.10
C GLY A 108 17.88 -3.61 8.11
N ASP A 109 17.69 -4.25 9.25
CA ASP A 109 18.67 -4.35 10.32
C ASP A 109 18.59 -5.78 10.90
N PRO A 110 19.71 -6.45 11.21
CA PRO A 110 19.68 -7.82 11.73
C PRO A 110 18.91 -7.99 13.05
N SER A 111 18.74 -6.92 13.82
CA SER A 111 18.07 -6.95 15.12
C SER A 111 16.65 -6.36 15.09
N ARG A 112 16.22 -5.84 13.96
CA ARG A 112 14.90 -5.21 13.77
C ARG A 112 14.52 -5.18 12.30
N ILE A 113 13.24 -5.01 12.00
CA ILE A 113 12.77 -4.97 10.61
C ILE A 113 13.39 -3.78 9.86
N PHE A 114 13.31 -2.58 10.44
CA PHE A 114 13.75 -1.34 9.79
C PHE A 114 15.03 -0.79 10.44
N SER A 115 16.01 -0.45 9.62
CA SER A 115 17.23 0.21 10.06
C SER A 115 16.94 1.62 10.58
N ARG A 116 17.68 2.03 11.63
CA ARG A 116 17.68 3.41 12.16
C ARG A 116 18.29 4.44 11.20
N GLY A 117 18.88 4.01 10.08
CA GLY A 117 19.44 4.90 9.07
C GLY A 117 18.40 5.86 8.48
N GLY A 118 17.12 5.47 8.49
CA GLY A 118 16.00 6.25 7.98
C GLY A 118 15.60 5.86 6.55
N VAL A 119 14.69 6.64 5.99
CA VAL A 119 14.13 6.47 4.65
C VAL A 119 14.85 7.41 3.69
N TYR A 120 15.13 6.93 2.48
CA TYR A 120 15.82 7.69 1.44
C TYR A 120 15.05 7.65 0.13
N GLU A 121 15.13 8.72 -0.64
CA GLU A 121 14.84 8.69 -2.07
C GLU A 121 15.82 7.76 -2.76
N MET A 122 15.33 6.96 -3.71
CA MET A 122 16.14 5.98 -4.42
C MET A 122 16.34 6.40 -5.87
N MET A 123 17.54 6.24 -6.37
CA MET A 123 17.86 6.49 -7.78
C MET A 123 18.40 5.23 -8.43
N LYS A 124 18.01 5.02 -9.70
CA LYS A 124 18.58 3.96 -10.53
C LYS A 124 20.00 4.31 -10.96
N GLN A 125 20.93 3.41 -10.71
CA GLN A 125 22.32 3.51 -11.15
C GLN A 125 22.75 2.18 -11.76
N GLY A 126 22.81 2.14 -13.10
CA GLY A 126 23.01 0.87 -13.81
C GLY A 126 21.89 -0.13 -13.51
N ASN A 127 22.25 -1.31 -13.07
CA ASN A 127 21.33 -2.39 -12.67
C ASN A 127 21.05 -2.42 -11.15
N SER A 128 21.28 -1.32 -10.45
CA SER A 128 21.06 -1.23 -9.00
C SER A 128 20.29 0.04 -8.65
N LEU A 129 19.84 0.09 -7.39
CA LEU A 129 19.29 1.28 -6.76
C LEU A 129 20.24 1.79 -5.69
N VAL A 130 20.47 3.08 -5.67
CA VAL A 130 21.30 3.76 -4.68
C VAL A 130 20.48 4.78 -3.89
N GLN A 131 20.85 4.97 -2.63
CA GLN A 131 20.27 6.01 -1.79
C GLN A 131 20.71 7.40 -2.29
N SER A 132 19.75 8.30 -2.42
CA SER A 132 19.99 9.70 -2.75
C SER A 132 19.75 10.58 -1.51
N LYS A 133 18.69 11.34 -1.48
CA LYS A 133 18.34 12.25 -0.41
C LYS A 133 17.65 11.53 0.75
N LYS A 134 18.12 11.75 1.98
CA LYS A 134 17.42 11.29 3.17
C LYS A 134 16.18 12.14 3.40
N LEU A 135 15.06 11.48 3.71
CA LEU A 135 13.83 12.15 4.12
C LEU A 135 13.91 12.53 5.60
N ASP A 136 13.46 13.74 5.92
CA ASP A 136 13.29 14.18 7.30
C ASP A 136 11.90 13.76 7.77
N LEU A 137 11.86 12.71 8.58
CA LEU A 137 10.63 12.06 9.02
C LEU A 137 10.62 11.90 10.55
N PRO A 138 9.46 12.05 11.20
CA PRO A 138 9.31 11.81 12.63
C PRO A 138 9.71 10.39 13.04
N SER A 139 9.99 10.21 14.32
CA SER A 139 10.27 8.89 14.88
C SER A 139 9.11 7.92 14.69
N GLY A 140 9.41 6.65 14.38
CA GLY A 140 8.40 5.61 14.11
C GLY A 140 7.89 5.57 12.67
N VAL A 141 8.33 6.50 11.82
CA VAL A 141 8.01 6.45 10.38
C VAL A 141 9.01 5.54 9.67
N ASN A 142 8.50 4.66 8.84
CA ASN A 142 9.27 3.76 7.99
C ASN A 142 8.82 3.84 6.52
N ALA A 143 9.53 3.20 5.62
CA ALA A 143 9.26 3.30 4.18
C ALA A 143 7.85 2.86 3.75
N LEU A 144 7.10 2.15 4.61
CA LEU A 144 5.83 1.52 4.24
C LEU A 144 4.59 2.16 4.89
N ASN A 145 4.75 3.04 5.90
CA ASN A 145 3.64 3.43 6.77
C ASN A 145 3.21 4.91 6.68
N PHE A 146 3.59 5.66 5.66
CA PHE A 146 3.23 7.07 5.58
C PHE A 146 2.81 7.53 4.18
N ALA A 147 2.14 8.67 4.13
CA ALA A 147 1.86 9.45 2.94
C ALA A 147 1.86 10.94 3.26
N TRP A 148 2.25 11.80 2.32
CA TRP A 148 2.00 13.23 2.43
C TRP A 148 0.63 13.55 1.85
N LEU A 149 -0.12 14.34 2.61
CA LEU A 149 -1.36 14.95 2.18
C LEU A 149 -1.06 16.42 1.83
N PRO A 150 -1.08 16.80 0.55
CA PRO A 150 -0.86 18.20 0.16
C PRO A 150 -1.84 19.13 0.84
N GLY A 151 -1.39 20.32 1.20
CA GLY A 151 -2.26 21.37 1.71
C GLY A 151 -2.94 22.15 0.59
N THR A 152 -4.04 22.80 0.90
CA THR A 152 -4.70 23.72 -0.04
C THR A 152 -3.85 24.97 -0.23
N PRO A 153 -3.44 25.32 -1.45
CA PRO A 153 -2.59 26.48 -1.71
C PRO A 153 -3.14 27.78 -1.09
N GLY A 154 -2.29 28.46 -0.32
CA GLY A 154 -2.65 29.71 0.35
C GLY A 154 -3.57 29.59 1.57
N LYS A 155 -4.03 28.39 1.92
CA LYS A 155 -4.87 28.15 3.10
C LYS A 155 -4.18 27.25 4.13
N GLU A 156 -3.56 26.16 3.68
CA GLU A 156 -2.99 25.15 4.56
C GLU A 156 -1.64 24.64 4.04
N THR A 157 -0.76 24.29 4.97
CA THR A 157 0.48 23.56 4.66
C THR A 157 0.21 22.06 4.54
N GLU A 158 1.13 21.36 3.90
CA GLU A 158 1.08 19.90 3.81
C GLU A 158 1.05 19.22 5.18
N LYS A 159 0.52 18.03 5.21
CA LYS A 159 0.51 17.15 6.38
C LYS A 159 1.21 15.84 6.05
N LEU A 160 1.93 15.30 7.02
CA LEU A 160 2.42 13.93 6.94
C LEU A 160 1.45 13.05 7.72
N VAL A 161 0.84 12.09 7.04
CA VAL A 161 -0.04 11.10 7.66
C VAL A 161 0.71 9.79 7.81
N VAL A 162 0.73 9.24 9.02
CA VAL A 162 1.47 8.04 9.39
C VAL A 162 0.51 7.02 9.97
N LEU A 163 0.52 5.80 9.45
CA LEU A 163 -0.17 4.68 10.08
C LEU A 163 0.70 4.11 11.20
N THR A 164 0.18 4.12 12.42
CA THR A 164 0.87 3.57 13.59
C THR A 164 0.78 2.04 13.64
N ASP A 165 1.54 1.42 14.54
CA ASP A 165 1.48 -0.04 14.77
C ASP A 165 0.11 -0.48 15.31
N GLU A 166 -0.63 0.44 15.97
CA GLU A 166 -2.02 0.22 16.41
C GLU A 166 -3.05 0.42 15.29
N GLU A 167 -2.58 0.64 14.06
CA GLU A 167 -3.40 0.88 12.86
C GLU A 167 -4.24 2.17 12.92
N ARG A 168 -3.78 3.18 13.67
CA ARG A 168 -4.39 4.52 13.72
C ARG A 168 -3.62 5.48 12.82
N LEU A 169 -4.33 6.43 12.22
CA LEU A 169 -3.71 7.49 11.44
C LEU A 169 -3.28 8.62 12.37
N ARG A 170 -1.99 8.93 12.35
CA ARG A 170 -1.40 10.05 13.07
C ARG A 170 -0.99 11.11 12.08
N VAL A 171 -1.40 12.35 12.33
CA VAL A 171 -1.15 13.49 11.45
C VAL A 171 -0.10 14.40 12.07
N PHE A 172 0.89 14.76 11.26
CA PHE A 172 1.94 15.70 11.62
C PHE A 172 1.90 16.93 10.72
N SER A 173 2.30 18.08 11.24
CA SER A 173 2.52 19.30 10.46
C SER A 173 3.77 19.17 9.57
N ASP A 174 3.95 20.11 8.66
CA ASP A 174 5.17 20.35 7.89
C ASP A 174 6.44 20.50 8.75
N LYS A 175 6.27 20.93 10.03
CA LYS A 175 7.36 21.08 11.01
C LYS A 175 7.58 19.83 11.88
N GLY A 176 6.89 18.73 11.59
CA GLY A 176 7.02 17.48 12.33
C GLY A 176 6.30 17.43 13.69
N SER A 177 5.48 18.42 14.03
CA SER A 177 4.67 18.41 15.24
C SER A 177 3.44 17.55 15.05
N GLN A 178 3.12 16.65 15.96
CA GLN A 178 1.89 15.89 15.93
C GLN A 178 0.69 16.82 16.14
N LEU A 179 -0.28 16.76 15.22
CA LEU A 179 -1.50 17.55 15.24
C LEU A 179 -2.69 16.73 15.75
N ASN A 180 -2.85 15.51 15.25
CA ASN A 180 -4.00 14.67 15.53
C ASN A 180 -3.65 13.19 15.46
N GLN A 181 -4.53 12.34 15.98
CA GLN A 181 -4.54 10.89 15.79
C GLN A 181 -6.00 10.41 15.78
N THR A 182 -6.34 9.52 14.84
CA THR A 182 -7.69 8.96 14.76
C THR A 182 -7.97 7.96 15.89
N ASP A 183 -9.22 7.86 16.31
CA ASP A 183 -9.68 6.79 17.19
C ASP A 183 -9.95 5.48 16.45
N GLU A 184 -10.29 5.59 15.18
CA GLU A 184 -10.58 4.46 14.30
C GLU A 184 -9.31 3.81 13.78
N LYS A 185 -9.44 2.51 13.42
CA LYS A 185 -8.36 1.71 12.84
C LYS A 185 -8.54 1.59 11.33
N PHE A 186 -7.42 1.66 10.63
CA PHE A 186 -7.34 1.60 9.17
C PHE A 186 -6.36 0.51 8.73
N SER A 187 -6.21 0.29 7.40
CA SER A 187 -5.36 -0.71 6.77
C SER A 187 -5.92 -2.13 6.83
N GLY A 188 -5.89 -2.81 7.97
CA GLY A 188 -6.40 -4.19 8.08
C GLY A 188 -5.60 -5.23 7.29
N SER A 189 -4.30 -5.05 7.15
CA SER A 189 -3.43 -6.00 6.44
C SER A 189 -3.22 -7.28 7.25
N ALA A 190 -3.23 -8.42 6.57
CA ALA A 190 -2.83 -9.71 7.13
C ALA A 190 -1.38 -10.11 6.79
N ILE A 191 -0.71 -9.32 5.93
CA ILE A 191 0.69 -9.55 5.54
C ILE A 191 1.60 -8.95 6.60
N GLY A 192 2.47 -9.77 7.19
CA GLY A 192 3.36 -9.30 8.24
C GLY A 192 4.75 -9.92 8.19
N ILE A 193 5.71 -9.18 8.71
CA ILE A 193 7.09 -9.60 8.91
C ILE A 193 7.25 -9.96 10.39
N ALA A 194 7.75 -11.16 10.68
CA ALA A 194 8.03 -11.55 12.06
C ALA A 194 9.23 -10.77 12.60
N GLU A 195 9.08 -10.15 13.77
CA GLU A 195 10.22 -9.58 14.47
C GLU A 195 11.01 -10.70 15.16
N GLN A 196 12.30 -10.74 14.89
CA GLN A 196 13.19 -11.64 15.62
C GLN A 196 13.53 -11.02 16.98
N THR A 197 12.65 -11.18 17.95
CA THR A 197 12.95 -10.81 19.34
C THR A 197 13.83 -11.89 19.98
N GLN A 198 15.12 -11.88 19.70
CA GLN A 198 16.09 -12.55 20.57
C GLN A 198 16.41 -11.60 21.72
N MET A 199 15.82 -11.83 22.88
CA MET A 199 16.36 -11.30 24.14
C MET A 199 17.50 -12.23 24.57
N PRO A 200 18.78 -11.78 24.58
CA PRO A 200 19.87 -12.57 25.14
C PRO A 200 19.62 -12.73 26.63
N GLY A 201 19.56 -13.94 27.14
CA GLY A 201 19.61 -14.24 28.57
C GLY A 201 18.30 -14.68 29.26
N MET A 202 17.20 -14.84 28.56
CA MET A 202 16.00 -15.49 29.12
C MET A 202 16.04 -17.00 28.87
N GLY A 203 15.86 -17.76 29.95
CA GLY A 203 15.91 -19.22 29.95
C GLY A 203 14.92 -19.88 28.99
N LYS A 204 15.12 -21.19 28.77
CA LYS A 204 14.45 -22.02 27.75
C LYS A 204 12.90 -22.12 27.83
N ASP A 205 12.26 -21.51 28.83
CA ASP A 205 10.82 -21.69 29.11
C ASP A 205 9.94 -20.47 28.75
N ASN A 206 10.48 -19.41 28.18
CA ASN A 206 9.68 -18.29 27.74
C ASN A 206 9.23 -18.52 26.30
N ILE A 207 7.97 -18.90 26.10
CA ILE A 207 7.28 -18.87 24.82
C ILE A 207 7.11 -17.38 24.48
N LEU A 208 8.12 -16.82 23.78
CA LEU A 208 8.00 -15.50 23.17
C LEU A 208 7.04 -15.65 21.98
N ILE A 209 5.86 -15.09 22.10
CA ILE A 209 5.00 -14.89 20.93
C ILE A 209 5.74 -13.87 20.06
N PRO A 210 6.23 -14.24 18.87
CA PRO A 210 6.95 -13.30 18.02
C PRO A 210 5.99 -12.17 17.66
N SER A 211 6.37 -10.93 17.97
CA SER A 211 5.65 -9.77 17.48
C SER A 211 5.77 -9.74 15.95
N LYS A 212 4.72 -9.24 15.27
CA LYS A 212 4.71 -9.09 13.83
C LYS A 212 4.46 -7.64 13.49
N TYR A 213 5.29 -7.09 12.61
CA TYR A 213 4.97 -5.85 11.94
C TYR A 213 4.04 -6.17 10.76
N PHE A 214 2.81 -5.67 10.80
CA PHE A 214 1.87 -5.80 9.69
C PHE A 214 2.09 -4.69 8.68
N VAL A 215 2.44 -5.10 7.44
CA VAL A 215 2.69 -4.15 6.36
C VAL A 215 1.39 -3.44 5.98
N PRO A 216 1.33 -2.10 6.09
CA PRO A 216 0.13 -1.36 5.79
C PRO A 216 -0.34 -1.53 4.34
N LEU A 217 -1.66 -1.50 4.13
CA LEU A 217 -2.19 -1.22 2.81
C LEU A 217 -1.82 0.22 2.43
N ARG A 218 -1.81 0.50 1.12
CA ARG A 218 -1.44 1.84 0.64
C ARG A 218 -2.39 2.91 1.15
N MET A 219 -1.87 4.10 1.30
CA MET A 219 -2.59 5.35 1.49
C MET A 219 -2.41 6.17 0.21
N ILE A 220 -3.50 6.64 -0.39
CA ILE A 220 -3.45 7.34 -1.68
C ILE A 220 -3.92 8.78 -1.51
N PRO A 221 -2.99 9.76 -1.51
CA PRO A 221 -3.38 11.16 -1.63
C PRO A 221 -3.92 11.43 -3.03
N SER A 222 -5.07 12.04 -3.14
CA SER A 222 -5.71 12.39 -4.41
C SER A 222 -6.51 13.69 -4.26
N ASP A 223 -6.52 14.49 -5.30
CA ASP A 223 -7.47 15.57 -5.52
C ASP A 223 -8.48 15.02 -6.55
N LEU A 224 -9.55 14.42 -6.04
CA LEU A 224 -10.52 13.73 -6.88
C LEU A 224 -11.40 14.69 -7.67
N GLU A 225 -11.78 15.79 -7.03
CA GLU A 225 -12.66 16.82 -7.62
C GLU A 225 -11.88 17.86 -8.44
N GLN A 226 -10.54 17.82 -8.41
CA GLN A 226 -9.63 18.75 -9.07
C GLN A 226 -9.86 20.20 -8.64
N ASP A 227 -10.24 20.40 -7.40
CA ASP A 227 -10.53 21.73 -6.81
C ASP A 227 -9.35 22.27 -5.98
N GLY A 228 -8.26 21.51 -5.90
CA GLY A 228 -7.06 21.82 -5.10
C GLY A 228 -7.17 21.37 -3.65
N SER A 229 -8.27 20.78 -3.25
CA SER A 229 -8.43 20.12 -1.94
C SER A 229 -8.03 18.66 -2.08
N TRP A 230 -7.14 18.19 -1.21
CA TRP A 230 -6.62 16.83 -1.29
C TRP A 230 -7.23 15.95 -0.22
N GLU A 231 -7.63 14.76 -0.64
CA GLU A 231 -8.12 13.69 0.21
C GLU A 231 -7.08 12.57 0.34
N LEU A 232 -7.23 11.80 1.40
CA LEU A 232 -6.48 10.58 1.64
C LEU A 232 -7.40 9.36 1.56
N LEU A 233 -7.23 8.54 0.53
CA LEU A 233 -7.94 7.27 0.43
C LEU A 233 -7.24 6.22 1.27
N VAL A 234 -8.01 5.53 2.11
CA VAL A 234 -7.55 4.49 3.03
C VAL A 234 -8.53 3.32 3.09
N ASN A 235 -8.03 2.13 3.36
CA ASN A 235 -8.91 0.99 3.66
C ASN A 235 -9.29 0.99 5.14
N LYS A 236 -10.58 0.90 5.42
CA LYS A 236 -11.14 0.63 6.74
C LYS A 236 -11.60 -0.81 6.82
N PRO A 237 -10.90 -1.66 7.57
CA PRO A 237 -11.30 -3.05 7.74
C PRO A 237 -12.54 -3.15 8.62
N ILE A 238 -13.46 -4.02 8.23
CA ILE A 238 -14.65 -4.34 9.04
C ILE A 238 -14.48 -5.77 9.54
N SER A 239 -14.39 -5.93 10.84
CA SER A 239 -14.26 -7.24 11.48
C SER A 239 -15.11 -7.30 12.73
N VAL A 240 -15.93 -8.35 12.82
CA VAL A 240 -16.72 -8.66 14.02
C VAL A 240 -15.87 -9.38 15.08
N SER A 241 -14.82 -10.09 14.65
CA SER A 241 -13.99 -10.93 15.51
C SER A 241 -12.75 -10.24 16.07
N ALA A 242 -12.29 -9.14 15.46
CA ALA A 242 -11.13 -8.38 15.94
C ALA A 242 -11.34 -7.77 17.34
N GLN A 243 -12.59 -7.64 17.79
CA GLN A 243 -12.92 -7.21 19.14
C GLN A 243 -12.57 -8.24 20.22
N PHE A 244 -12.43 -9.52 19.84
CA PHE A 244 -12.21 -10.62 20.78
C PHE A 244 -10.82 -11.24 20.71
N PHE A 245 -10.11 -11.08 19.58
CA PHE A 245 -8.81 -11.70 19.35
C PHE A 245 -7.86 -10.73 18.64
N GLU A 246 -7.04 -10.01 19.39
CA GLU A 246 -6.08 -9.01 18.85
C GLU A 246 -5.10 -9.56 17.79
N ASN A 247 -4.78 -10.85 17.87
CA ASN A 247 -3.85 -11.50 16.93
C ASN A 247 -4.54 -12.19 15.75
N TYR A 248 -5.88 -12.15 15.67
CA TYR A 248 -6.63 -12.79 14.61
C TYR A 248 -6.93 -11.79 13.48
N ARG A 249 -6.10 -11.82 12.43
CA ARG A 249 -6.16 -10.89 11.29
C ARG A 249 -7.11 -11.40 10.20
N PHE A 250 -8.39 -11.43 10.52
CA PHE A 250 -9.45 -11.82 9.60
C PHE A 250 -10.40 -10.65 9.38
N PHE A 251 -10.40 -10.13 8.17
CA PHE A 251 -11.20 -8.99 7.75
C PHE A 251 -12.17 -9.41 6.65
N PRO A 252 -13.37 -9.90 6.99
CA PRO A 252 -14.32 -10.43 6.02
C PRO A 252 -14.91 -9.37 5.10
N GLU A 253 -14.84 -8.11 5.50
CA GLU A 253 -15.34 -6.96 4.76
C GLU A 253 -14.41 -5.77 4.95
N GLY A 254 -14.49 -4.80 4.03
CA GLY A 254 -13.79 -3.52 4.11
C GLY A 254 -14.55 -2.41 3.42
N GLU A 255 -14.16 -1.18 3.68
CA GLU A 255 -14.60 0.03 2.99
C GLU A 255 -13.37 0.82 2.56
N ILE A 256 -13.41 1.47 1.41
CA ILE A 256 -12.42 2.50 1.08
C ILE A 256 -13.04 3.83 1.49
N GLU A 257 -12.36 4.51 2.40
CA GLU A 257 -12.77 5.82 2.89
C GLU A 257 -11.88 6.91 2.29
N SER A 258 -12.47 8.02 1.92
CA SER A 258 -11.80 9.26 1.55
C SER A 258 -11.86 10.22 2.74
N LEU A 259 -10.70 10.57 3.25
CA LEU A 259 -10.54 11.43 4.41
C LEU A 259 -9.92 12.76 4.00
N TYR A 260 -10.40 13.87 4.53
CA TYR A 260 -9.85 15.21 4.31
C TYR A 260 -9.41 15.85 5.64
N TRP A 261 -8.50 16.80 5.57
CA TRP A 261 -8.11 17.57 6.74
C TRP A 261 -9.09 18.73 6.95
N ASP A 262 -9.79 18.76 8.09
CA ASP A 262 -10.80 19.78 8.42
C ASP A 262 -10.26 20.96 9.25
N GLY A 263 -8.94 21.00 9.45
CA GLY A 263 -8.27 21.98 10.30
C GLY A 263 -7.95 21.47 11.72
N VAL A 264 -8.61 20.40 12.17
CA VAL A 264 -8.44 19.79 13.50
C VAL A 264 -8.06 18.31 13.39
N GLY A 265 -8.65 17.56 12.44
CA GLY A 265 -8.47 16.14 12.27
C GLY A 265 -8.76 15.67 10.86
N LEU A 266 -8.74 14.34 10.68
CA LEU A 266 -9.16 13.70 9.44
C LEU A 266 -10.65 13.40 9.50
N GLY A 267 -11.44 14.17 8.73
CA GLY A 267 -12.87 13.99 8.55
C GLY A 267 -13.19 13.05 7.40
N LEU A 268 -14.28 12.30 7.50
CA LEU A 268 -14.79 11.48 6.40
C LEU A 268 -15.47 12.37 5.37
N GLN A 269 -15.04 12.29 4.11
CA GLN A 269 -15.69 12.96 2.99
C GLN A 269 -16.68 12.02 2.32
N TRP A 270 -16.23 10.83 1.94
CA TRP A 270 -17.08 9.78 1.40
C TRP A 270 -16.47 8.41 1.67
N LYS A 271 -17.25 7.36 1.43
CA LYS A 271 -16.80 5.98 1.49
C LYS A 271 -17.54 5.09 0.50
N THR A 272 -16.92 4.00 0.15
CA THR A 272 -17.59 2.96 -0.65
C THR A 272 -18.67 2.26 0.17
N ARG A 273 -19.58 1.57 -0.51
CA ARG A 273 -20.37 0.51 0.14
C ARG A 273 -19.43 -0.57 0.67
N ARG A 274 -19.93 -1.35 1.61
CA ARG A 274 -19.18 -2.50 2.14
C ARG A 274 -18.78 -3.46 1.03
N ILE A 275 -17.49 -3.73 0.96
CA ILE A 275 -16.87 -4.64 0.01
C ILE A 275 -16.76 -5.99 0.72
N LYS A 276 -17.48 -7.00 0.21
CA LYS A 276 -17.43 -8.36 0.76
C LYS A 276 -16.14 -9.06 0.33
N GLY A 277 -15.29 -9.39 1.28
CA GLY A 277 -13.96 -9.98 1.11
C GLY A 277 -12.89 -9.18 1.82
N SER A 278 -11.73 -9.78 2.03
CA SER A 278 -10.57 -9.05 2.57
C SER A 278 -9.99 -8.16 1.47
N VAL A 279 -10.07 -6.86 1.63
CA VAL A 279 -9.34 -5.92 0.78
C VAL A 279 -7.85 -6.13 1.04
N VAL A 280 -7.08 -6.43 0.00
CA VAL A 280 -5.64 -6.70 0.08
C VAL A 280 -4.80 -5.63 -0.62
N ASP A 281 -5.38 -4.89 -1.55
CA ASP A 281 -4.78 -3.69 -2.15
C ASP A 281 -5.86 -2.89 -2.89
N PHE A 282 -5.59 -1.62 -3.20
CA PHE A 282 -6.46 -0.79 -4.04
C PHE A 282 -5.64 0.30 -4.75
N ALA A 283 -6.19 0.87 -5.82
CA ALA A 283 -5.53 1.92 -6.59
C ALA A 283 -6.55 2.84 -7.24
N LEU A 284 -6.12 4.05 -7.61
CA LEU A 284 -6.82 4.91 -8.55
C LEU A 284 -6.12 4.80 -9.89
N ALA A 285 -6.76 4.19 -10.88
CA ALA A 285 -6.17 3.91 -12.18
C ALA A 285 -7.27 3.83 -13.25
N ASP A 286 -6.87 3.81 -14.51
CA ASP A 286 -7.73 3.54 -15.65
C ASP A 286 -7.40 2.13 -16.21
N PRO A 287 -7.96 1.06 -15.62
CA PRO A 287 -7.64 -0.31 -16.00
C PRO A 287 -8.33 -0.77 -17.28
N ASN A 288 -9.44 -0.12 -17.65
CA ASN A 288 -10.26 -0.43 -18.84
C ASN A 288 -9.85 0.42 -20.06
N ASN A 289 -8.96 1.41 -19.86
CA ASN A 289 -8.44 2.32 -20.88
C ASN A 289 -9.52 3.18 -21.55
N ASP A 290 -10.53 3.62 -20.76
CA ASP A 290 -11.59 4.53 -21.22
C ASP A 290 -11.24 6.02 -21.03
N GLY A 291 -10.10 6.32 -20.42
CA GLY A 291 -9.60 7.66 -20.16
C GLY A 291 -10.06 8.23 -18.82
N THR A 292 -10.83 7.48 -18.04
CA THR A 292 -11.27 7.87 -16.69
C THR A 292 -10.59 7.00 -15.62
N LYS A 293 -10.39 7.56 -14.44
CA LYS A 293 -9.86 6.77 -13.33
C LYS A 293 -10.98 6.08 -12.58
N ASP A 294 -10.80 4.80 -12.36
CA ASP A 294 -11.63 3.97 -11.49
C ASP A 294 -10.96 3.77 -10.12
N LEU A 295 -11.75 3.46 -9.12
CA LEU A 295 -11.26 2.83 -7.90
C LEU A 295 -11.12 1.32 -8.16
N VAL A 296 -9.89 0.87 -8.31
CA VAL A 296 -9.55 -0.54 -8.50
C VAL A 296 -9.30 -1.18 -7.15
N VAL A 297 -10.03 -2.23 -6.82
CA VAL A 297 -9.89 -2.93 -5.53
C VAL A 297 -9.54 -4.39 -5.77
N CYS A 298 -8.45 -4.85 -5.16
CA CYS A 298 -8.08 -6.25 -5.10
C CYS A 298 -8.55 -6.84 -3.77
N LEU A 299 -9.29 -7.93 -3.83
CA LEU A 299 -9.83 -8.59 -2.64
C LEU A 299 -9.68 -10.10 -2.70
N ASN A 300 -9.55 -10.71 -1.53
CA ASN A 300 -9.61 -12.16 -1.36
C ASN A 300 -10.99 -12.54 -0.83
N THR A 301 -11.67 -13.43 -1.56
CA THR A 301 -12.95 -13.98 -1.12
C THR A 301 -12.73 -14.97 0.02
N HIS A 302 -13.76 -15.13 0.85
CA HIS A 302 -13.76 -16.13 1.90
C HIS A 302 -14.52 -17.39 1.45
N PRO A 303 -14.12 -18.58 1.94
CA PRO A 303 -14.92 -19.78 1.73
C PRO A 303 -16.34 -19.54 2.26
N GLY A 304 -17.35 -19.99 1.52
CA GLY A 304 -18.72 -19.98 2.00
C GLY A 304 -18.87 -20.74 3.34
N ALA A 305 -19.99 -20.56 4.03
CA ALA A 305 -20.25 -21.11 5.38
C ALA A 305 -20.00 -22.62 5.54
N LEU A 306 -19.96 -23.36 4.44
CA LEU A 306 -19.68 -24.80 4.42
C LEU A 306 -18.23 -25.15 4.03
N GLY A 307 -17.34 -24.15 3.85
CA GLY A 307 -15.93 -24.39 3.49
C GLY A 307 -15.70 -25.03 2.10
N LEU A 308 -16.75 -25.14 1.28
CA LEU A 308 -16.71 -25.82 -0.02
C LEU A 308 -16.20 -24.97 -1.18
N GLN A 309 -16.04 -23.66 -0.98
CA GLN A 309 -15.54 -22.76 -2.02
C GLN A 309 -14.06 -22.45 -1.79
N ASN A 310 -13.27 -22.57 -2.85
CA ASN A 310 -11.87 -22.15 -2.84
C ASN A 310 -11.79 -20.63 -2.69
N ARG A 311 -10.81 -20.15 -1.95
CA ARG A 311 -10.46 -18.72 -1.92
C ARG A 311 -10.07 -18.27 -3.32
N LYS A 312 -10.59 -17.11 -3.73
CA LYS A 312 -10.26 -16.48 -5.01
C LYS A 312 -9.78 -15.07 -4.76
N THR A 313 -8.81 -14.63 -5.53
CA THR A 313 -8.47 -13.22 -5.66
C THR A 313 -9.35 -12.62 -6.76
N VAL A 314 -9.99 -11.51 -6.48
CA VAL A 314 -10.86 -10.79 -7.40
C VAL A 314 -10.37 -9.36 -7.50
N VAL A 315 -10.32 -8.83 -8.72
CA VAL A 315 -10.07 -7.41 -8.99
C VAL A 315 -11.37 -6.81 -9.48
N VAL A 316 -11.81 -5.76 -8.79
CA VAL A 316 -13.06 -5.06 -9.09
C VAL A 316 -12.75 -3.62 -9.46
N PHE A 317 -13.42 -3.12 -10.48
CA PHE A 317 -13.34 -1.73 -10.92
C PHE A 317 -14.64 -1.03 -10.54
N TYR A 318 -14.52 0.04 -9.76
CA TYR A 318 -15.65 0.89 -9.37
C TYR A 318 -15.48 2.23 -10.08
N PRO A 319 -16.34 2.54 -11.07
CA PRO A 319 -16.36 3.88 -11.65
C PRO A 319 -16.55 4.94 -10.56
N LEU A 320 -15.68 5.95 -10.55
CA LEU A 320 -15.77 7.05 -9.61
C LEU A 320 -16.80 8.06 -10.14
N ASP A 321 -18.06 7.89 -9.77
CA ASP A 321 -19.06 8.92 -9.98
C ASP A 321 -19.06 9.89 -8.81
N LEU A 322 -18.32 10.99 -8.95
CA LEU A 322 -18.16 12.00 -7.90
C LEU A 322 -19.48 12.68 -7.53
N SER A 323 -20.47 12.69 -8.45
CA SER A 323 -21.80 13.25 -8.18
C SER A 323 -22.60 12.45 -7.15
N MET A 324 -22.23 11.19 -6.93
CA MET A 324 -22.85 10.27 -5.97
C MET A 324 -22.12 10.19 -4.63
N MET A 325 -21.05 10.95 -4.46
CA MET A 325 -20.13 10.82 -3.30
C MET A 325 -20.45 11.72 -2.12
N ASP A 326 -21.47 12.58 -2.19
CA ASP A 326 -21.87 13.41 -1.04
C ASP A 326 -22.38 12.50 0.11
N PRO A 327 -21.71 12.50 1.28
CA PRO A 327 -22.12 11.71 2.44
C PRO A 327 -23.53 12.10 2.94
N LYS A 328 -24.03 13.28 2.59
CA LYS A 328 -25.39 13.72 2.88
C LYS A 328 -26.44 13.07 1.97
N THR A 329 -26.01 12.52 0.82
CA THR A 329 -26.88 11.86 -0.15
C THR A 329 -26.72 10.35 -0.16
N ALA A 330 -25.71 9.79 0.54
CA ALA A 330 -25.58 8.34 0.68
C ALA A 330 -26.77 7.79 1.46
N PRO A 331 -27.57 6.84 0.89
CA PRO A 331 -28.68 6.27 1.63
C PRO A 331 -28.16 5.57 2.87
N ALA A 332 -28.79 5.88 4.02
CA ALA A 332 -28.57 5.13 5.25
C ALA A 332 -28.78 3.64 4.92
N LEU A 333 -27.77 2.84 5.09
CA LEU A 333 -27.89 1.39 4.93
C LEU A 333 -28.36 0.83 6.27
N ASP A 334 -29.62 0.40 6.30
CA ASP A 334 -30.20 -0.47 7.33
C ASP A 334 -29.52 -1.85 7.34
#